data_dc18511a9c404d04ef7a9d107eef13dd
#
_entry.id   dc18511a9c404d04ef7a9d107eef13dd
#
_cell.length_a   1.000
_cell.length_b   1.000
_cell.length_c   1.000
_cell.angle_alpha   90.00
_cell.angle_beta   90.00
_cell.angle_gamma   90.00
#
_symmetry.space_group_name_H-M   'P 1'
#
loop_
_entity.id
_entity.type
_entity.pdbx_description
1 polymer ?
#
loop_
_entity_poly.entity_id
_entity_poly.type
_entity_poly.pdbx_seq_one_letter_code
_entity_poly.pdbx_strand_id
1 'polypeptide(L)'
;VTYTQGWDAAQVGFGPGIRNLIEEELVPDRAVVVRTGTYVVDPPFFGNGDIGRVAVCGAVNELAVTGAEPRHVALGIVLEAGLPLELVRRLTASVRTAAAEAGVAIAAVDTQVVRAGEADRVFVTATAFGVLGGGPPLDLHTVRPGDRIVVTGPLGSHAAHLVSLRDGLGYEHHVPSDCAPLAGLMRTVGADLRHARTVVAGGLAEVLRQCAAGRGLTLRVDEAALPVRHEARVALGARGLAPLDAACAGCLCLFVPPDRTGRVLAALRAQPHGRRAAVVGEVTADPVGDVEFLAYDGQLRSRAVPFGSVPERLL
;
A
#
# COMPACT_ATOMS: atom_id res chain seq x y z
N VAL A 1 -26.44 10.58 -28.87
CA VAL A 1 -25.15 11.26 -28.81
C VAL A 1 -24.13 10.16 -28.94
N THR A 2 -23.53 10.05 -30.13
CA THR A 2 -22.53 9.01 -30.45
C THR A 2 -21.20 9.49 -29.96
N TYR A 3 -20.69 8.93 -28.87
CA TYR A 3 -19.30 9.11 -28.44
C TYR A 3 -18.41 8.19 -29.26
N THR A 4 -17.97 8.66 -30.42
CA THR A 4 -16.87 8.07 -31.20
C THR A 4 -15.74 9.07 -31.26
N GLN A 5 -15.03 9.30 -30.19
CA GLN A 5 -13.65 9.76 -30.24
C GLN A 5 -12.81 8.66 -29.63
N GLY A 6 -11.89 8.15 -30.44
CA GLY A 6 -11.00 7.04 -30.08
C GLY A 6 -10.21 7.38 -28.82
N TRP A 7 -10.40 6.61 -27.81
CA TRP A 7 -9.53 6.58 -26.66
C TRP A 7 -8.23 5.95 -27.11
N ASP A 8 -7.21 6.79 -27.26
CA ASP A 8 -5.86 6.29 -27.44
C ASP A 8 -5.39 5.72 -26.09
N ALA A 9 -5.44 4.41 -25.96
CA ALA A 9 -5.02 3.69 -24.77
C ALA A 9 -3.53 3.95 -24.41
N ALA A 10 -2.76 4.53 -25.33
CA ALA A 10 -1.37 4.90 -25.09
C ALA A 10 -1.22 6.20 -24.26
N GLN A 11 -2.28 7.02 -24.12
CA GLN A 11 -2.21 8.28 -23.38
C GLN A 11 -2.74 8.19 -21.95
N VAL A 12 -3.52 7.17 -21.62
CA VAL A 12 -3.99 6.92 -20.25
C VAL A 12 -3.04 5.91 -19.59
N GLY A 13 -1.82 6.32 -19.34
CA GLY A 13 -0.94 5.58 -18.45
C GLY A 13 -1.55 5.54 -17.06
N PHE A 14 -1.76 4.33 -16.50
CA PHE A 14 -2.09 4.13 -15.09
C PHE A 14 -0.91 4.60 -14.23
N GLY A 15 -0.70 5.91 -14.15
CA GLY A 15 0.39 6.53 -13.42
C GLY A 15 -0.14 7.50 -12.37
N PRO A 16 0.67 7.81 -11.35
CA PRO A 16 0.31 8.77 -10.29
C PRO A 16 -0.08 10.15 -10.82
N GLY A 17 0.32 10.50 -12.05
CA GLY A 17 -0.01 11.77 -12.67
C GLY A 17 -1.50 12.02 -12.86
N ILE A 18 -2.28 11.00 -13.26
CA ILE A 18 -3.74 11.16 -13.44
C ILE A 18 -4.44 11.30 -12.08
N ARG A 19 -4.03 10.49 -11.09
CA ARG A 19 -4.60 10.61 -9.73
C ARG A 19 -4.34 12.01 -9.16
N ASN A 20 -3.11 12.50 -9.25
CA ASN A 20 -2.74 13.81 -8.73
C ASN A 20 -3.48 14.93 -9.46
N LEU A 21 -3.58 14.85 -10.79
CA LEU A 21 -4.33 15.83 -11.59
C LEU A 21 -5.80 15.90 -11.16
N ILE A 22 -6.46 14.75 -11.03
CA ILE A 22 -7.87 14.68 -10.60
C ILE A 22 -8.03 15.21 -9.17
N GLU A 23 -7.11 14.87 -8.26
CA GLU A 23 -7.17 15.34 -6.87
C GLU A 23 -6.93 16.85 -6.78
N GLU A 24 -6.01 17.41 -7.55
CA GLU A 24 -5.74 18.86 -7.59
C GLU A 24 -6.92 19.66 -8.14
N GLU A 25 -7.58 19.14 -9.17
CA GLU A 25 -8.70 19.82 -9.83
C GLU A 25 -10.02 19.72 -9.04
N LEU A 26 -10.28 18.57 -8.39
CA LEU A 26 -11.59 18.30 -7.77
C LEU A 26 -11.61 18.53 -6.25
N VAL A 27 -10.47 18.62 -5.57
CA VAL A 27 -10.40 18.75 -4.10
C VAL A 27 -9.59 19.98 -3.68
N PRO A 28 -10.11 21.19 -3.89
CA PRO A 28 -9.38 22.43 -3.59
C PRO A 28 -9.28 22.75 -2.09
N ASP A 29 -10.20 22.28 -1.24
CA ASP A 29 -10.19 22.51 0.20
C ASP A 29 -9.37 21.44 0.92
N ARG A 30 -8.25 21.85 1.52
CA ARG A 30 -7.32 20.96 2.23
C ARG A 30 -7.66 20.73 3.71
N ALA A 31 -8.74 21.30 4.22
CA ALA A 31 -9.14 21.10 5.62
C ALA A 31 -9.59 19.64 5.87
N VAL A 32 -10.22 19.02 4.89
CA VAL A 32 -10.61 17.61 4.92
C VAL A 32 -9.77 16.85 3.91
N VAL A 33 -9.10 15.80 4.36
CA VAL A 33 -8.36 14.88 3.49
C VAL A 33 -9.22 13.68 3.19
N VAL A 34 -9.30 13.32 1.92
CA VAL A 34 -10.06 12.16 1.43
C VAL A 34 -9.14 11.26 0.63
N ARG A 35 -9.23 9.95 0.85
CA ARG A 35 -8.56 8.94 0.02
C ARG A 35 -9.55 7.83 -0.33
N THR A 36 -9.56 7.48 -1.60
CA THR A 36 -10.42 6.40 -2.11
C THR A 36 -9.57 5.34 -2.77
N GLY A 37 -9.95 4.07 -2.56
CA GLY A 37 -9.34 2.91 -3.19
C GLY A 37 -10.39 1.89 -3.57
N THR A 38 -10.18 1.21 -4.71
CA THR A 38 -10.97 0.07 -5.12
C THR A 38 -10.14 -1.19 -4.96
N TYR A 39 -10.72 -2.18 -4.30
CA TYR A 39 -10.06 -3.41 -3.88
C TYR A 39 -10.64 -4.59 -4.63
N VAL A 40 -9.74 -5.37 -5.25
CA VAL A 40 -10.05 -6.53 -6.09
C VAL A 40 -9.10 -7.65 -5.72
N VAL A 41 -9.41 -8.32 -4.63
CA VAL A 41 -8.55 -9.37 -4.03
C VAL A 41 -9.04 -10.75 -4.47
N ASP A 42 -8.13 -11.63 -4.87
CA ASP A 42 -8.44 -13.02 -5.16
C ASP A 42 -7.48 -13.96 -4.41
N PRO A 43 -8.01 -14.91 -3.59
CA PRO A 43 -9.42 -15.05 -3.22
C PRO A 43 -9.89 -13.91 -2.30
N PRO A 44 -11.16 -13.47 -2.37
CA PRO A 44 -11.67 -12.36 -1.54
C PRO A 44 -11.76 -12.74 -0.05
N PHE A 45 -11.73 -14.01 0.27
CA PHE A 45 -11.67 -14.54 1.63
C PHE A 45 -10.45 -15.43 1.76
N PHE A 46 -9.55 -15.10 2.66
CA PHE A 46 -8.29 -15.81 2.88
C PHE A 46 -8.06 -16.07 4.39
N GLY A 47 -7.03 -16.83 4.75
CA GLY A 47 -6.81 -17.37 6.09
C GLY A 47 -7.00 -16.38 7.23
N ASN A 48 -6.20 -15.34 7.31
CA ASN A 48 -6.24 -14.35 8.39
C ASN A 48 -6.92 -13.03 8.01
N GLY A 49 -7.73 -13.01 6.94
CA GLY A 49 -8.44 -11.80 6.51
C GLY A 49 -9.41 -12.03 5.34
N ASP A 50 -9.88 -10.93 4.82
CA ASP A 50 -10.73 -10.85 3.64
C ASP A 50 -10.65 -9.46 3.00
N ILE A 51 -11.32 -9.30 1.85
CA ILE A 51 -11.36 -8.06 1.09
C ILE A 51 -11.91 -6.87 1.90
N GLY A 52 -12.83 -7.10 2.86
CA GLY A 52 -13.37 -6.05 3.73
C GLY A 52 -12.30 -5.48 4.66
N ARG A 53 -11.49 -6.34 5.26
CA ARG A 53 -10.34 -5.91 6.07
C ARG A 53 -9.33 -5.16 5.22
N VAL A 54 -8.99 -5.68 4.03
CA VAL A 54 -8.05 -5.03 3.11
C VAL A 54 -8.54 -3.64 2.71
N ALA A 55 -9.83 -3.50 2.39
CA ALA A 55 -10.41 -2.23 1.98
C ALA A 55 -10.38 -1.18 3.08
N VAL A 56 -10.79 -1.54 4.30
CA VAL A 56 -10.77 -0.59 5.45
C VAL A 56 -9.34 -0.21 5.80
N CYS A 57 -8.45 -1.20 5.97
CA CYS A 57 -7.05 -0.94 6.32
C CYS A 57 -6.34 -0.13 5.22
N GLY A 58 -6.54 -0.49 3.95
CA GLY A 58 -5.92 0.19 2.82
C GLY A 58 -6.32 1.65 2.74
N ALA A 59 -7.62 1.96 2.77
CA ALA A 59 -8.11 3.35 2.72
C ALA A 59 -7.62 4.18 3.92
N VAL A 60 -7.63 3.60 5.13
CA VAL A 60 -7.12 4.26 6.34
C VAL A 60 -5.62 4.53 6.24
N ASN A 61 -4.84 3.56 5.75
CA ASN A 61 -3.38 3.68 5.62
C ASN A 61 -3.00 4.72 4.57
N GLU A 62 -3.68 4.73 3.40
CA GLU A 62 -3.50 5.73 2.34
C GLU A 62 -3.78 7.16 2.84
N LEU A 63 -4.75 7.31 3.73
CA LEU A 63 -5.04 8.60 4.32
C LEU A 63 -4.00 8.97 5.39
N ALA A 64 -3.63 8.03 6.25
CA ALA A 64 -2.70 8.28 7.35
C ALA A 64 -1.30 8.73 6.87
N VAL A 65 -0.81 8.21 5.72
CA VAL A 65 0.50 8.61 5.16
C VAL A 65 0.54 10.04 4.64
N THR A 66 -0.59 10.73 4.53
CA THR A 66 -0.64 12.17 4.23
C THR A 66 -0.36 13.04 5.45
N GLY A 67 -0.30 12.46 6.64
CA GLY A 67 -0.24 13.18 7.91
C GLY A 67 -1.62 13.51 8.48
N ALA A 68 -2.70 13.13 7.79
CA ALA A 68 -4.06 13.31 8.31
C ALA A 68 -4.44 12.19 9.29
N GLU A 69 -5.32 12.51 10.22
CA GLU A 69 -5.91 11.56 11.15
C GLU A 69 -7.21 10.99 10.56
N PRO A 70 -7.28 9.69 10.24
CA PRO A 70 -8.49 9.06 9.75
C PRO A 70 -9.60 9.11 10.80
N ARG A 71 -10.84 9.41 10.37
CA ARG A 71 -12.03 9.48 11.24
C ARG A 71 -13.17 8.61 10.79
N HIS A 72 -13.41 8.58 9.48
CA HIS A 72 -14.56 7.88 8.91
C HIS A 72 -14.15 7.12 7.65
N VAL A 73 -14.91 6.05 7.36
CA VAL A 73 -14.81 5.31 6.09
C VAL A 73 -16.21 5.13 5.52
N ALA A 74 -16.38 5.41 4.24
CA ALA A 74 -17.54 5.03 3.45
C ALA A 74 -17.18 3.85 2.54
N LEU A 75 -18.13 2.92 2.32
CA LEU A 75 -17.92 1.72 1.53
C LEU A 75 -18.95 1.62 0.40
N GLY A 76 -18.48 1.25 -0.79
CA GLY A 76 -19.29 0.74 -1.88
C GLY A 76 -18.96 -0.74 -2.08
N ILE A 77 -19.97 -1.61 -2.05
CA ILE A 77 -19.76 -3.07 -2.12
C ILE A 77 -20.56 -3.62 -3.30
N VAL A 78 -19.87 -4.28 -4.22
CA VAL A 78 -20.50 -5.02 -5.31
C VAL A 78 -20.42 -6.50 -4.98
N LEU A 79 -21.59 -7.16 -4.93
CA LEU A 79 -21.73 -8.58 -4.64
C LEU A 79 -22.24 -9.31 -5.89
N GLU A 80 -21.63 -10.41 -6.22
CA GLU A 80 -22.12 -11.31 -7.27
C GLU A 80 -23.28 -12.16 -6.74
N ALA A 81 -24.33 -12.29 -7.55
CA ALA A 81 -25.47 -13.15 -7.21
C ALA A 81 -25.02 -14.61 -7.04
N GLY A 82 -25.49 -15.25 -5.97
CA GLY A 82 -25.10 -16.60 -5.60
C GLY A 82 -24.03 -16.67 -4.51
N LEU A 83 -23.46 -15.54 -4.10
CA LEU A 83 -22.54 -15.52 -2.94
C LEU A 83 -23.27 -15.98 -1.68
N PRO A 84 -22.73 -17.00 -0.94
CA PRO A 84 -23.34 -17.48 0.29
C PRO A 84 -23.51 -16.37 1.32
N LEU A 85 -24.69 -16.27 1.95
CA LEU A 85 -25.00 -15.26 2.96
C LEU A 85 -24.01 -15.29 4.16
N GLU A 86 -23.45 -16.44 4.45
CA GLU A 86 -22.44 -16.58 5.49
C GLU A 86 -21.15 -15.80 5.15
N LEU A 87 -20.74 -15.78 3.89
CA LEU A 87 -19.61 -14.97 3.45
C LEU A 87 -19.89 -13.46 3.52
N VAL A 88 -21.15 -13.06 3.26
CA VAL A 88 -21.58 -11.66 3.45
C VAL A 88 -21.53 -11.28 4.95
N ARG A 89 -21.98 -12.17 5.84
CA ARG A 89 -21.86 -11.97 7.29
C ARG A 89 -20.40 -11.89 7.75
N ARG A 90 -19.54 -12.77 7.22
CA ARG A 90 -18.09 -12.72 7.49
C ARG A 90 -17.49 -11.38 7.04
N LEU A 91 -17.80 -10.93 5.83
CA LEU A 91 -17.35 -9.64 5.30
C LEU A 91 -17.74 -8.47 6.21
N THR A 92 -19.02 -8.39 6.60
CA THR A 92 -19.51 -7.31 7.48
C THR A 92 -18.89 -7.34 8.88
N ALA A 93 -18.67 -8.51 9.42
CA ALA A 93 -17.97 -8.67 10.71
C ALA A 93 -16.51 -8.23 10.61
N SER A 94 -15.82 -8.58 9.54
CA SER A 94 -14.44 -8.21 9.26
C SER A 94 -14.28 -6.69 9.09
N VAL A 95 -15.16 -6.05 8.31
CA VAL A 95 -15.22 -4.58 8.16
C VAL A 95 -15.36 -3.89 9.51
N ARG A 96 -16.29 -4.36 10.36
CA ARG A 96 -16.52 -3.81 11.71
C ARG A 96 -15.27 -3.94 12.59
N THR A 97 -14.64 -5.10 12.57
CA THR A 97 -13.42 -5.36 13.35
C THR A 97 -12.28 -4.49 12.88
N ALA A 98 -12.05 -4.39 11.56
CA ALA A 98 -11.00 -3.57 11.00
C ALA A 98 -11.21 -2.07 11.30
N ALA A 99 -12.45 -1.58 11.22
CA ALA A 99 -12.79 -0.20 11.55
C ALA A 99 -12.52 0.10 13.04
N ALA A 100 -12.88 -0.81 13.94
CA ALA A 100 -12.62 -0.67 15.39
C ALA A 100 -11.11 -0.67 15.68
N GLU A 101 -10.34 -1.56 15.08
CA GLU A 101 -8.88 -1.62 15.21
C GLU A 101 -8.21 -0.33 14.68
N ALA A 102 -8.74 0.21 13.58
CA ALA A 102 -8.25 1.46 12.98
C ALA A 102 -8.65 2.71 13.77
N GLY A 103 -9.64 2.60 14.65
CA GLY A 103 -10.21 3.74 15.40
C GLY A 103 -11.06 4.66 14.52
N VAL A 104 -11.72 4.12 13.48
CA VAL A 104 -12.58 4.87 12.55
C VAL A 104 -14.03 4.38 12.62
N ALA A 105 -14.97 5.27 12.29
CA ALA A 105 -16.38 4.92 12.15
C ALA A 105 -16.73 4.64 10.69
N ILE A 106 -17.58 3.64 10.43
CA ILE A 106 -18.20 3.45 9.11
C ILE A 106 -19.32 4.50 8.98
N ALA A 107 -19.14 5.46 8.07
CA ALA A 107 -20.06 6.58 7.89
C ALA A 107 -21.20 6.27 6.91
N ALA A 108 -20.92 5.46 5.89
CA ALA A 108 -21.90 5.07 4.89
C ALA A 108 -21.53 3.73 4.27
N VAL A 109 -22.53 2.99 3.83
CA VAL A 109 -22.38 1.77 3.03
C VAL A 109 -23.41 1.80 1.91
N ASP A 110 -22.95 1.61 0.67
CA ASP A 110 -23.80 1.30 -0.46
C ASP A 110 -23.52 -0.11 -0.95
N THR A 111 -24.55 -0.82 -1.42
CA THR A 111 -24.41 -2.22 -1.85
C THR A 111 -25.20 -2.47 -3.11
N GLN A 112 -24.51 -3.03 -4.12
CA GLN A 112 -25.13 -3.49 -5.36
C GLN A 112 -24.95 -4.99 -5.50
N VAL A 113 -26.02 -5.66 -5.93
CA VAL A 113 -25.95 -7.08 -6.32
C VAL A 113 -26.02 -7.14 -7.84
N VAL A 114 -25.01 -7.75 -8.45
CA VAL A 114 -24.92 -7.94 -9.91
C VAL A 114 -25.17 -9.42 -10.25
N ARG A 115 -25.41 -9.71 -11.54
CA ARG A 115 -25.65 -11.09 -11.99
C ARG A 115 -24.37 -11.92 -11.89
N ALA A 116 -24.52 -13.24 -11.84
CA ALA A 116 -23.42 -14.18 -11.94
C ALA A 116 -22.59 -13.93 -13.21
N GLY A 117 -21.27 -13.82 -13.07
CA GLY A 117 -20.31 -13.50 -14.13
C GLY A 117 -20.10 -12.01 -14.39
N GLU A 118 -20.84 -11.10 -13.73
CA GLU A 118 -20.63 -9.64 -13.84
C GLU A 118 -19.65 -9.09 -12.78
N ALA A 119 -19.35 -9.87 -11.75
CA ALA A 119 -18.28 -9.61 -10.79
C ALA A 119 -17.58 -10.94 -10.48
N ASP A 120 -16.46 -10.89 -9.79
CA ASP A 120 -15.85 -12.09 -9.22
C ASP A 120 -16.08 -12.09 -7.70
N ARG A 121 -17.24 -12.59 -7.32
CA ARG A 121 -17.71 -12.71 -5.95
C ARG A 121 -17.95 -11.37 -5.25
N VAL A 122 -16.89 -10.58 -4.98
CA VAL A 122 -16.98 -9.33 -4.22
C VAL A 122 -15.95 -8.34 -4.72
N PHE A 123 -16.38 -7.09 -4.95
CA PHE A 123 -15.50 -5.92 -5.08
C PHE A 123 -15.87 -4.90 -4.01
N VAL A 124 -14.87 -4.20 -3.49
CA VAL A 124 -15.08 -3.18 -2.45
C VAL A 124 -14.36 -1.89 -2.84
N THR A 125 -15.09 -0.79 -2.85
CA THR A 125 -14.51 0.55 -2.85
C THR A 125 -14.61 1.12 -1.44
N ALA A 126 -13.50 1.64 -0.92
CA ALA A 126 -13.45 2.28 0.40
C ALA A 126 -12.92 3.70 0.26
N THR A 127 -13.64 4.64 0.88
CA THR A 127 -13.26 6.05 0.93
C THR A 127 -13.06 6.46 2.38
N ALA A 128 -11.81 6.78 2.74
CA ALA A 128 -11.47 7.28 4.07
C ALA A 128 -11.50 8.81 4.10
N PHE A 129 -12.04 9.35 5.19
CA PHE A 129 -12.12 10.77 5.48
C PHE A 129 -11.34 11.06 6.76
N GLY A 130 -10.57 12.14 6.76
CA GLY A 130 -9.82 12.56 7.92
C GLY A 130 -9.53 14.05 7.91
N VAL A 131 -8.84 14.49 8.95
CA VAL A 131 -8.47 15.90 9.13
C VAL A 131 -6.96 16.01 9.25
N LEU A 132 -6.38 17.05 8.66
CA LEU A 132 -4.97 17.34 8.90
C LEU A 132 -4.79 17.72 10.37
N GLY A 133 -3.82 17.07 11.03
CA GLY A 133 -3.35 17.50 12.34
C GLY A 133 -2.67 18.86 12.26
N GLY A 134 -2.40 19.49 13.42
CA GLY A 134 -1.74 20.80 13.47
C GLY A 134 -0.26 20.82 13.04
N GLY A 135 0.27 19.70 12.53
CA GLY A 135 1.62 19.60 11.98
C GLY A 135 1.68 19.86 10.47
N PRO A 136 2.87 20.06 9.91
CA PRO A 136 3.02 20.19 8.45
C PRO A 136 2.60 18.89 7.78
N PRO A 137 1.97 18.96 6.59
CA PRO A 137 1.65 17.78 5.80
C PRO A 137 2.93 17.06 5.41
N LEU A 138 2.86 15.73 5.31
CA LEU A 138 3.96 14.92 4.83
C LEU A 138 4.07 15.11 3.31
N ASP A 139 5.14 15.77 2.88
CA ASP A 139 5.30 16.16 1.48
C ASP A 139 6.58 15.56 0.90
N LEU A 140 6.43 14.91 -0.25
CA LEU A 140 7.54 14.35 -1.01
C LEU A 140 8.59 15.44 -1.37
N HIS A 141 8.17 16.69 -1.58
CA HIS A 141 9.08 17.81 -1.86
C HIS A 141 10.01 18.19 -0.69
N THR A 142 9.73 17.70 0.50
CA THR A 142 10.59 17.91 1.67
C THR A 142 11.72 16.88 1.80
N VAL A 143 11.68 15.80 1.01
CA VAL A 143 12.72 14.75 0.98
C VAL A 143 14.01 15.31 0.41
N ARG A 144 15.14 14.99 1.07
CA ARG A 144 16.47 15.55 0.78
C ARG A 144 17.53 14.46 0.74
N PRO A 145 18.66 14.71 0.06
CA PRO A 145 19.85 13.86 0.18
C PRO A 145 20.24 13.64 1.65
N GLY A 146 20.60 12.42 1.98
CA GLY A 146 20.94 11.97 3.34
C GLY A 146 19.74 11.40 4.12
N ASP A 147 18.50 11.67 3.72
CA ASP A 147 17.33 11.05 4.35
C ASP A 147 17.41 9.52 4.21
N ARG A 148 16.98 8.81 5.27
CA ARG A 148 16.95 7.35 5.29
C ARG A 148 15.62 6.82 4.79
N ILE A 149 15.67 5.73 4.03
CA ILE A 149 14.51 4.99 3.59
C ILE A 149 14.27 3.88 4.61
N VAL A 150 13.10 3.92 5.26
CA VAL A 150 12.71 2.95 6.29
C VAL A 150 11.44 2.24 5.83
N VAL A 151 11.39 0.90 5.96
CA VAL A 151 10.15 0.12 5.82
C VAL A 151 9.69 -0.38 7.18
N THR A 152 8.38 -0.43 7.41
CA THR A 152 7.83 -0.76 8.74
C THR A 152 7.73 -2.25 9.01
N GLY A 153 7.71 -3.09 7.97
CA GLY A 153 7.52 -4.54 8.11
C GLY A 153 8.10 -5.36 6.97
N PRO A 154 7.93 -6.69 7.04
CA PRO A 154 8.39 -7.59 6.01
C PRO A 154 7.69 -7.35 4.68
N LEU A 155 8.47 -7.29 3.60
CA LEU A 155 7.96 -7.08 2.25
C LEU A 155 7.29 -8.34 1.67
N GLY A 156 6.23 -8.13 0.90
CA GLY A 156 5.55 -9.14 0.10
C GLY A 156 4.79 -10.20 0.90
N SER A 157 4.56 -10.00 2.20
CA SER A 157 3.86 -11.02 3.02
C SER A 157 2.42 -11.23 2.57
N HIS A 158 1.67 -10.17 2.21
CA HIS A 158 0.31 -10.30 1.70
C HIS A 158 0.27 -11.07 0.38
N ALA A 159 1.08 -10.64 -0.58
CA ALA A 159 1.17 -11.30 -1.88
C ALA A 159 1.56 -12.78 -1.74
N ALA A 160 2.57 -13.09 -0.91
CA ALA A 160 3.01 -14.47 -0.67
C ALA A 160 1.90 -15.32 -0.06
N HIS A 161 1.12 -14.77 0.87
CA HIS A 161 -0.05 -15.45 1.45
C HIS A 161 -1.08 -15.83 0.40
N LEU A 162 -1.47 -14.88 -0.47
CA LEU A 162 -2.46 -15.12 -1.51
C LEU A 162 -1.96 -16.07 -2.60
N VAL A 163 -0.71 -15.90 -3.04
CA VAL A 163 -0.07 -16.82 -4.00
C VAL A 163 -0.04 -18.24 -3.43
N SER A 164 0.35 -18.40 -2.17
CA SER A 164 0.37 -19.72 -1.52
C SER A 164 -1.00 -20.38 -1.50
N LEU A 165 -2.05 -19.61 -1.18
CA LEU A 165 -3.43 -20.13 -1.20
C LEU A 165 -3.89 -20.52 -2.59
N ARG A 166 -3.64 -19.69 -3.60
CA ARG A 166 -4.06 -19.95 -4.98
C ARG A 166 -3.42 -21.19 -5.55
N ASP A 167 -2.13 -21.36 -5.27
CA ASP A 167 -1.31 -22.40 -5.86
C ASP A 167 -1.22 -23.67 -5.00
N GLY A 168 -1.86 -23.66 -3.82
CA GLY A 168 -1.83 -24.79 -2.89
C GLY A 168 -0.43 -25.10 -2.37
N LEU A 169 0.43 -24.06 -2.17
CA LEU A 169 1.81 -24.26 -1.76
C LEU A 169 1.97 -24.59 -0.27
N GLY A 170 0.95 -24.32 0.57
CA GLY A 170 0.95 -24.61 2.01
C GLY A 170 1.75 -23.64 2.87
N TYR A 171 2.25 -22.54 2.34
CA TYR A 171 3.03 -21.54 3.09
C TYR A 171 2.17 -20.50 3.82
N GLU A 172 0.86 -20.41 3.54
CA GLU A 172 -0.07 -19.43 4.13
C GLU A 172 -0.12 -19.48 5.64
N HIS A 173 0.13 -20.65 6.24
CA HIS A 173 0.21 -20.82 7.70
C HIS A 173 1.48 -20.20 8.32
N HIS A 174 2.55 -20.10 7.53
CA HIS A 174 3.85 -19.55 7.96
C HIS A 174 4.01 -18.07 7.58
N VAL A 175 3.31 -17.64 6.53
CA VAL A 175 3.31 -16.25 6.05
C VAL A 175 1.88 -15.73 6.07
N PRO A 176 1.35 -15.31 7.23
CA PRO A 176 0.06 -14.64 7.27
C PRO A 176 0.12 -13.31 6.50
N SER A 177 -1.01 -12.92 5.92
CA SER A 177 -1.14 -11.57 5.35
C SER A 177 -0.80 -10.52 6.40
N ASP A 178 -0.05 -9.51 6.01
CA ASP A 178 0.34 -8.37 6.86
C ASP A 178 -0.77 -7.31 6.98
N CYS A 179 -1.96 -7.55 6.43
CA CYS A 179 -3.06 -6.60 6.43
C CYS A 179 -3.40 -6.08 7.83
N ALA A 180 -3.14 -4.80 8.05
CA ALA A 180 -3.35 -4.13 9.34
C ALA A 180 -3.53 -2.62 9.20
N PRO A 181 -4.28 -1.95 10.11
CA PRO A 181 -4.35 -0.51 10.15
C PRO A 181 -3.07 0.08 10.75
N LEU A 182 -2.43 1.01 10.04
CA LEU A 182 -1.14 1.59 10.39
C LEU A 182 -1.23 3.05 10.86
N ALA A 183 -2.43 3.61 10.98
CA ALA A 183 -2.63 4.98 11.47
C ALA A 183 -2.00 5.18 12.87
N GLY A 184 -1.98 4.15 13.71
CA GLY A 184 -1.29 4.15 15.00
C GLY A 184 0.22 4.39 14.88
N LEU A 185 0.89 3.75 13.92
CA LEU A 185 2.30 4.00 13.63
C LEU A 185 2.52 5.44 13.18
N MET A 186 1.67 5.93 12.26
CA MET A 186 1.78 7.29 11.74
C MET A 186 1.57 8.35 12.82
N ARG A 187 0.63 8.16 13.76
CA ARG A 187 0.47 9.04 14.93
C ARG A 187 1.73 9.10 15.80
N THR A 188 2.45 7.99 15.90
CA THR A 188 3.65 7.91 16.76
C THR A 188 4.87 8.56 16.12
N VAL A 189 5.05 8.43 14.81
CA VAL A 189 6.29 8.85 14.13
C VAL A 189 6.12 9.99 13.12
N GLY A 190 4.88 10.33 12.73
CA GLY A 190 4.60 11.24 11.62
C GLY A 190 5.30 12.59 11.72
N ALA A 191 5.41 13.17 12.92
CA ALA A 191 6.09 14.45 13.14
C ALA A 191 7.62 14.41 12.88
N ASP A 192 8.20 13.22 12.80
CA ASP A 192 9.62 12.98 12.56
C ASP A 192 9.96 12.61 11.13
N LEU A 193 8.95 12.54 10.26
CA LEU A 193 9.11 12.13 8.87
C LEU A 193 9.17 13.32 7.92
N ARG A 194 9.79 13.13 6.75
CA ARG A 194 9.64 13.98 5.58
C ARG A 194 8.43 13.58 4.76
N HIS A 195 8.33 12.28 4.49
CA HIS A 195 7.31 11.72 3.62
C HIS A 195 7.01 10.26 4.01
N ALA A 196 5.84 9.79 3.65
CA ALA A 196 5.42 8.40 3.85
C ALA A 196 4.56 7.93 2.67
N ARG A 197 4.65 6.64 2.35
CA ARG A 197 3.83 5.97 1.35
C ARG A 197 3.45 4.57 1.85
N THR A 198 2.29 4.10 1.47
CA THR A 198 1.93 2.69 1.60
C THR A 198 2.68 1.85 0.55
N VAL A 199 3.08 0.64 0.93
CA VAL A 199 3.67 -0.32 0.00
C VAL A 199 2.57 -1.25 -0.48
N VAL A 200 1.99 -0.94 -1.63
CA VAL A 200 0.83 -1.63 -2.22
C VAL A 200 1.18 -2.30 -3.55
N ALA A 201 0.30 -2.29 -4.52
CA ALA A 201 0.55 -2.89 -5.84
C ALA A 201 1.87 -2.41 -6.47
N GLY A 202 2.66 -3.35 -7.01
CA GLY A 202 4.01 -3.07 -7.52
C GLY A 202 5.10 -3.02 -6.44
N GLY A 203 4.72 -3.21 -5.16
CA GLY A 203 5.66 -3.32 -4.04
C GLY A 203 6.46 -2.06 -3.74
N LEU A 204 7.56 -2.25 -3.02
CA LEU A 204 8.47 -1.15 -2.66
C LEU A 204 9.17 -0.55 -3.88
N ALA A 205 9.47 -1.36 -4.90
CA ALA A 205 10.14 -0.88 -6.11
C ALA A 205 9.32 0.20 -6.82
N GLU A 206 8.00 -0.01 -6.98
CA GLU A 206 7.11 0.97 -7.62
C GLU A 206 6.98 2.24 -6.77
N VAL A 207 6.85 2.12 -5.45
CA VAL A 207 6.80 3.27 -4.53
C VAL A 207 8.05 4.13 -4.67
N LEU A 208 9.24 3.52 -4.69
CA LEU A 208 10.51 4.25 -4.80
C LEU A 208 10.64 4.91 -6.17
N ARG A 209 10.29 4.21 -7.25
CA ARG A 209 10.29 4.76 -8.60
C ARG A 209 9.40 6.01 -8.70
N GLN A 210 8.20 5.97 -8.13
CA GLN A 210 7.29 7.13 -8.08
C GLN A 210 7.88 8.28 -7.27
N CYS A 211 8.58 7.99 -6.18
CA CYS A 211 9.21 9.01 -5.36
C CYS A 211 10.46 9.63 -6.03
N ALA A 212 11.19 8.90 -6.86
CA ALA A 212 12.37 9.40 -7.58
C ALA A 212 12.00 10.22 -8.83
N ALA A 213 10.88 9.88 -9.47
CA ALA A 213 10.51 10.44 -10.79
C ALA A 213 10.49 11.98 -10.82
N GLY A 214 11.24 12.57 -11.76
CA GLY A 214 11.24 14.00 -12.03
C GLY A 214 11.89 14.89 -10.95
N ARG A 215 12.61 14.30 -9.98
CA ARG A 215 13.11 15.05 -8.81
C ARG A 215 14.62 15.30 -8.78
N GLY A 216 15.39 14.65 -9.65
CA GLY A 216 16.85 14.73 -9.64
C GLY A 216 17.46 14.17 -8.32
N LEU A 217 16.77 13.25 -7.66
CA LEU A 217 17.22 12.50 -6.48
C LEU A 217 17.33 11.03 -6.84
N THR A 218 18.38 10.38 -6.43
CA THR A 218 18.55 8.94 -6.54
C THR A 218 18.23 8.26 -5.21
N LEU A 219 17.40 7.24 -5.24
CA LEU A 219 17.04 6.43 -4.09
C LEU A 219 17.85 5.14 -4.12
N ARG A 220 18.81 4.99 -3.22
CA ARG A 220 19.68 3.82 -3.13
C ARG A 220 19.16 2.86 -2.07
N VAL A 221 18.91 1.61 -2.45
CA VAL A 221 18.38 0.56 -1.57
C VAL A 221 19.37 -0.59 -1.47
N ASP A 222 19.65 -1.05 -0.26
CA ASP A 222 20.43 -2.24 0.01
C ASP A 222 19.50 -3.46 0.07
N GLU A 223 19.62 -4.36 -0.91
CA GLU A 223 18.81 -5.59 -0.96
C GLU A 223 19.05 -6.51 0.25
N ALA A 224 20.24 -6.48 0.84
CA ALA A 224 20.55 -7.28 2.01
C ALA A 224 19.87 -6.78 3.29
N ALA A 225 19.52 -5.48 3.33
CA ALA A 225 18.81 -4.86 4.45
C ALA A 225 17.28 -5.04 4.38
N LEU A 226 16.73 -5.54 3.27
CA LEU A 226 15.30 -5.71 3.10
C LEU A 226 14.73 -6.77 4.07
N PRO A 227 13.76 -6.43 4.92
CA PRO A 227 13.12 -7.40 5.79
C PRO A 227 12.17 -8.28 4.97
N VAL A 228 12.61 -9.46 4.60
CA VAL A 228 11.83 -10.45 3.85
C VAL A 228 11.81 -11.77 4.62
N ARG A 229 10.64 -12.37 4.77
CA ARG A 229 10.52 -13.73 5.33
C ARG A 229 11.02 -14.75 4.31
N HIS A 230 11.72 -15.78 4.77
CA HIS A 230 12.22 -16.83 3.88
C HIS A 230 11.08 -17.50 3.10
N GLU A 231 10.01 -17.87 3.79
CA GLU A 231 8.83 -18.52 3.24
C GLU A 231 8.11 -17.65 2.22
N ALA A 232 8.07 -16.32 2.45
CA ALA A 232 7.52 -15.37 1.48
C ALA A 232 8.37 -15.34 0.20
N ARG A 233 9.69 -15.37 0.34
CA ARG A 233 10.60 -15.42 -0.82
C ARG A 233 10.38 -16.69 -1.64
N VAL A 234 10.21 -17.84 -0.98
CA VAL A 234 9.96 -19.12 -1.64
C VAL A 234 8.61 -19.11 -2.36
N ALA A 235 7.53 -18.69 -1.68
CA ALA A 235 6.20 -18.66 -2.26
C ALA A 235 6.11 -17.72 -3.48
N LEU A 236 6.67 -16.52 -3.39
CA LEU A 236 6.71 -15.56 -4.50
C LEU A 236 7.59 -16.06 -5.64
N GLY A 237 8.74 -16.68 -5.33
CA GLY A 237 9.67 -17.25 -6.31
C GLY A 237 9.04 -18.34 -7.18
N ALA A 238 8.05 -19.08 -6.67
CA ALA A 238 7.29 -20.07 -7.46
C ALA A 238 6.55 -19.44 -8.66
N ARG A 239 6.23 -18.14 -8.58
CA ARG A 239 5.63 -17.34 -9.65
C ARG A 239 6.60 -16.38 -10.33
N GLY A 240 7.90 -16.48 -10.05
CA GLY A 240 8.90 -15.55 -10.57
C GLY A 240 8.77 -14.11 -10.02
N LEU A 241 8.05 -13.92 -8.92
CA LEU A 241 7.87 -12.62 -8.27
C LEU A 241 9.00 -12.38 -7.27
N ALA A 242 9.53 -11.16 -7.25
CA ALA A 242 10.44 -10.76 -6.19
C ALA A 242 9.68 -10.06 -5.06
N PRO A 243 10.09 -10.24 -3.78
CA PRO A 243 9.46 -9.56 -2.65
C PRO A 243 9.42 -8.04 -2.76
N LEU A 244 10.38 -7.46 -3.48
CA LEU A 244 10.49 -6.02 -3.72
C LEU A 244 9.34 -5.48 -4.59
N ASP A 245 8.84 -6.31 -5.53
CA ASP A 245 7.76 -5.98 -6.46
C ASP A 245 6.38 -6.45 -5.96
N ALA A 246 6.37 -7.17 -4.84
CA ALA A 246 5.18 -7.82 -4.32
C ALA A 246 4.37 -6.91 -3.40
N ALA A 247 3.05 -6.96 -3.56
CA ALA A 247 2.12 -6.16 -2.75
C ALA A 247 2.19 -6.50 -1.26
N CYS A 248 2.10 -5.45 -0.44
CA CYS A 248 1.86 -5.51 0.99
C CYS A 248 0.50 -4.88 1.29
N ALA A 249 -0.12 -5.25 2.41
CA ALA A 249 -1.36 -4.64 2.89
C ALA A 249 -1.20 -3.98 4.27
N GLY A 250 0.01 -4.09 4.86
CA GLY A 250 0.36 -3.57 6.17
C GLY A 250 1.82 -3.12 6.28
N CYS A 251 2.38 -2.52 5.21
CA CYS A 251 3.74 -2.00 5.21
C CYS A 251 3.79 -0.56 4.69
N LEU A 252 4.59 0.29 5.34
CA LEU A 252 4.86 1.67 4.92
C LEU A 252 6.33 1.81 4.50
N CYS A 253 6.55 2.69 3.52
CA CYS A 253 7.84 3.25 3.17
C CYS A 253 7.92 4.69 3.71
N LEU A 254 8.92 4.98 4.53
CA LEU A 254 9.09 6.23 5.24
C LEU A 254 10.41 6.90 4.85
N PHE A 255 10.38 8.20 4.65
CA PHE A 255 11.57 9.03 4.44
C PHE A 255 11.87 9.80 5.72
N VAL A 256 13.00 9.51 6.33
CA VAL A 256 13.34 9.93 7.70
C VAL A 256 14.63 10.73 7.70
N PRO A 257 14.67 11.95 8.31
CA PRO A 257 15.93 12.66 8.53
C PRO A 257 16.94 11.79 9.26
N PRO A 258 18.24 11.86 8.92
CA PRO A 258 19.26 10.99 9.50
C PRO A 258 19.36 11.11 11.02
N ASP A 259 19.21 12.33 11.55
CA ASP A 259 19.24 12.65 12.99
C ASP A 259 18.02 12.09 13.77
N ARG A 260 16.93 11.75 13.09
CA ARG A 260 15.70 11.22 13.69
C ARG A 260 15.56 9.70 13.52
N THR A 261 16.38 9.09 12.67
CA THR A 261 16.23 7.68 12.29
C THR A 261 16.24 6.72 13.48
N GLY A 262 17.16 6.91 14.42
CA GLY A 262 17.23 6.05 15.61
C GLY A 262 15.98 6.10 16.48
N ARG A 263 15.43 7.31 16.70
CA ARG A 263 14.19 7.52 17.47
C ARG A 263 12.99 6.92 16.75
N VAL A 264 12.87 7.15 15.46
CA VAL A 264 11.77 6.61 14.63
C VAL A 264 11.79 5.08 14.65
N LEU A 265 12.95 4.44 14.44
CA LEU A 265 13.07 2.98 14.51
C LEU A 265 12.68 2.43 15.87
N ALA A 266 13.13 3.05 16.96
CA ALA A 266 12.79 2.62 18.32
C ALA A 266 11.27 2.71 18.56
N ALA A 267 10.65 3.82 18.14
CA ALA A 267 9.22 4.04 18.29
C ALA A 267 8.39 3.05 17.43
N LEU A 268 8.81 2.78 16.20
CA LEU A 268 8.17 1.78 15.33
C LEU A 268 8.26 0.38 15.93
N ARG A 269 9.47 -0.04 16.36
CA ARG A 269 9.73 -1.39 16.88
C ARG A 269 9.01 -1.68 18.19
N ALA A 270 8.62 -0.67 18.93
CA ALA A 270 7.78 -0.78 20.12
C ALA A 270 6.29 -1.11 19.78
N GLN A 271 5.87 -0.93 18.52
CA GLN A 271 4.51 -1.19 18.05
C GLN A 271 4.39 -2.56 17.39
N PRO A 272 3.24 -3.26 17.49
CA PRO A 272 3.05 -4.60 16.90
C PRO A 272 3.40 -4.68 15.41
N HIS A 273 2.93 -3.71 14.62
CA HIS A 273 3.10 -3.70 13.16
C HIS A 273 4.41 -3.04 12.69
N GLY A 274 5.22 -2.54 13.62
CA GLY A 274 6.54 -1.94 13.35
C GLY A 274 7.73 -2.74 13.87
N ARG A 275 7.53 -3.89 14.51
CA ARG A 275 8.60 -4.67 15.18
C ARG A 275 9.77 -5.03 14.27
N ARG A 276 9.52 -5.17 12.97
CA ARG A 276 10.53 -5.50 11.96
C ARG A 276 10.93 -4.31 11.10
N ALA A 277 10.67 -3.08 11.59
CA ALA A 277 11.10 -1.87 10.89
C ALA A 277 12.61 -1.87 10.69
N ALA A 278 13.04 -1.53 9.48
CA ALA A 278 14.43 -1.53 9.06
C ALA A 278 14.73 -0.32 8.18
N VAL A 279 15.95 0.22 8.33
CA VAL A 279 16.53 1.10 7.30
C VAL A 279 16.94 0.21 6.14
N VAL A 280 16.43 0.52 4.97
CA VAL A 280 16.69 -0.27 3.75
C VAL A 280 17.47 0.51 2.70
N GLY A 281 17.71 1.80 2.94
CA GLY A 281 18.42 2.63 1.98
C GLY A 281 18.51 4.09 2.40
N GLU A 282 18.93 4.91 1.45
CA GLU A 282 19.08 6.34 1.62
C GLU A 282 18.79 7.11 0.32
N VAL A 283 18.53 8.39 0.48
CA VAL A 283 18.39 9.35 -0.61
C VAL A 283 19.76 9.95 -0.90
N THR A 284 20.18 9.95 -2.17
CA THR A 284 21.47 10.52 -2.59
C THR A 284 21.28 11.74 -3.48
N ALA A 285 22.30 12.58 -3.58
CA ALA A 285 22.31 13.75 -4.48
C ALA A 285 22.73 13.40 -5.90
N ASP A 286 22.84 12.14 -6.25
CA ASP A 286 23.23 11.70 -7.56
C ASP A 286 22.15 12.12 -8.59
N PRO A 287 22.49 12.83 -9.67
CA PRO A 287 21.52 13.39 -10.60
C PRO A 287 20.86 12.37 -11.54
N VAL A 288 21.16 11.09 -11.41
CA VAL A 288 20.55 10.03 -12.25
C VAL A 288 19.03 10.03 -12.12
N GLY A 289 18.50 10.44 -10.93
CA GLY A 289 17.05 10.60 -10.75
C GLY A 289 16.27 9.28 -10.84
N ASP A 290 16.86 8.18 -10.38
CA ASP A 290 16.35 6.81 -10.49
C ASP A 290 16.47 6.06 -9.16
N VAL A 291 16.10 4.79 -9.17
CA VAL A 291 16.28 3.87 -8.05
C VAL A 291 17.45 2.94 -8.33
N GLU A 292 18.41 2.93 -7.46
CA GLU A 292 19.56 2.03 -7.50
C GLU A 292 19.44 0.98 -6.40
N PHE A 293 19.66 -0.28 -6.76
CA PHE A 293 19.67 -1.41 -5.84
C PHE A 293 21.11 -1.92 -5.68
N LEU A 294 21.59 -1.87 -4.44
CA LEU A 294 22.85 -2.53 -4.06
C LEU A 294 22.55 -4.02 -3.90
N ALA A 295 22.94 -4.82 -4.88
CA ALA A 295 22.73 -6.25 -4.88
C ALA A 295 23.65 -6.96 -3.87
N TYR A 296 23.36 -8.23 -3.55
CA TYR A 296 24.16 -9.05 -2.63
C TYR A 296 25.62 -9.21 -3.05
N ASP A 297 25.96 -9.03 -4.31
CA ASP A 297 27.33 -9.05 -4.84
C ASP A 297 28.05 -7.69 -4.74
N GLY A 298 27.43 -6.69 -4.10
CA GLY A 298 27.98 -5.36 -3.91
C GLY A 298 27.89 -4.45 -5.15
N GLN A 299 27.26 -4.91 -6.24
CA GLN A 299 27.08 -4.08 -7.43
C GLN A 299 25.79 -3.26 -7.35
N LEU A 300 25.87 -2.00 -7.79
CA LEU A 300 24.71 -1.16 -7.99
C LEU A 300 24.05 -1.52 -9.32
N ARG A 301 22.74 -1.74 -9.29
CA ARG A 301 21.93 -2.07 -10.45
C ARG A 301 20.71 -1.17 -10.49
N SER A 302 20.46 -0.54 -11.63
CA SER A 302 19.14 0.03 -11.92
C SER A 302 18.22 -1.13 -12.32
N ARG A 303 17.01 -1.14 -11.77
CA ARG A 303 16.02 -2.19 -12.05
C ARG A 303 14.87 -1.59 -12.83
N ALA A 304 14.73 -1.99 -14.09
CA ALA A 304 13.52 -1.69 -14.82
C ALA A 304 12.35 -2.44 -14.20
N VAL A 305 11.40 -1.73 -13.61
CA VAL A 305 10.12 -2.32 -13.23
C VAL A 305 9.34 -2.54 -14.53
N PRO A 306 8.87 -3.76 -14.82
CA PRO A 306 8.09 -4.01 -16.03
C PRO A 306 6.83 -3.16 -16.00
N PHE A 307 6.75 -2.19 -16.90
CA PHE A 307 5.54 -1.39 -17.09
C PHE A 307 4.47 -2.32 -17.69
N GLY A 308 3.34 -2.48 -17.01
CA GLY A 308 2.17 -3.13 -17.61
C GLY A 308 1.97 -4.62 -17.35
N SER A 309 2.67 -5.23 -16.39
CA SER A 309 2.17 -6.50 -15.85
C SER A 309 0.80 -6.23 -15.21
N VAL A 310 -0.25 -6.90 -15.73
CA VAL A 310 -1.57 -6.88 -15.09
C VAL A 310 -1.37 -7.28 -13.63
N PRO A 311 -1.73 -6.44 -12.65
CA PRO A 311 -1.56 -6.81 -11.27
C PRO A 311 -2.28 -8.12 -11.01
N GLU A 312 -1.61 -9.08 -10.38
CA GLU A 312 -2.22 -10.35 -9.97
C GLU A 312 -3.23 -10.08 -8.84
N ARG A 313 -4.32 -9.38 -9.04
CA ARG A 313 -5.45 -9.14 -8.10
C ARG A 313 -5.11 -9.46 -6.63
N LEU A 314 -4.02 -8.84 -6.12
CA LEU A 314 -3.51 -9.05 -4.77
C LEU A 314 -4.03 -7.98 -3.79
N LEU A 315 -4.58 -6.90 -4.33
CA LEU A 315 -5.17 -5.79 -3.56
C LEU A 315 -6.44 -5.26 -4.21
#